data_121e0d0ad47908b830fca7552b5df03a
#
_entry.id   121e0d0ad47908b830fca7552b5df03a
#
_cell.length_a   1.000
_cell.length_b   1.000
_cell.length_c   1.000
_cell.angle_alpha   90.00
_cell.angle_beta   90.00
_cell.angle_gamma   90.00
#
_symmetry.space_group_name_H-M   'P 1'
#
loop_
_entity.id
_entity.type
_entity.pdbx_description
1 polymer ?
#
loop_
_entity_poly.entity_id
_entity_poly.type
_entity_poly.pdbx_seq_one_letter_code
_entity_poly.pdbx_strand_id
1 'polypeptide(L)'
;MKKTKTVLSVIAVLVVFVLAFGLITRLLTPKYATDLVEGGMIAEYYDEEKNHDVIFIGDCEVYSNFSPMEMYRQQGITAYVRGTSQQLIWQSYYILKETLKYETPKVVVYNVNAMRYDEPIKEEFHRLTIDEMRWSEEKVGIIQASMTEEETFASYVFPILRYHSRFQHLTSEDFTYLFRDKDNTFNGYLMKKEVLPVEKLPAKRPLASYEFGEKCYDYLEKMTQLCKEHGVELVLIKAPSLYPYWYEQHDAQIQDFASKHGLAYYDLTRQIETIGLDFTQDTYDAGLHLNLSGATKLSGYFGKLLVENHGLEDRRNELEIATIYDEKLRLYDEAAK
;
A
#
# COMPACT_ATOMS: atom_id res chain seq x y z
N MET A 1 -15.02 52.50 -9.36
CA MET A 1 -13.59 52.36 -9.12
C MET A 1 -13.21 52.08 -7.65
N LYS A 2 -13.63 52.87 -6.61
CA LYS A 2 -13.31 52.55 -5.20
C LYS A 2 -13.83 51.17 -4.75
N LYS A 3 -15.13 50.85 -4.99
CA LYS A 3 -15.75 49.56 -4.62
C LYS A 3 -15.06 48.37 -5.28
N THR A 4 -14.65 48.49 -6.55
CA THR A 4 -13.94 47.42 -7.27
C THR A 4 -12.53 47.15 -6.70
N LYS A 5 -11.79 48.21 -6.31
CA LYS A 5 -10.49 48.08 -5.64
C LYS A 5 -10.63 47.40 -4.26
N THR A 6 -11.68 47.78 -3.49
CA THR A 6 -11.93 47.15 -2.17
C THR A 6 -12.26 45.65 -2.35
N VAL A 7 -13.10 45.28 -3.30
CA VAL A 7 -13.43 43.87 -3.58
C VAL A 7 -12.19 43.08 -3.99
N LEU A 8 -11.36 43.63 -4.89
CA LEU A 8 -10.11 43.00 -5.30
C LEU A 8 -9.13 42.81 -4.14
N SER A 9 -9.04 43.82 -3.24
CA SER A 9 -8.17 43.71 -2.04
C SER A 9 -8.67 42.63 -1.09
N VAL A 10 -9.98 42.50 -0.86
CA VAL A 10 -10.57 41.45 -0.01
C VAL A 10 -10.27 40.06 -0.63
N ILE A 11 -10.47 39.90 -1.93
CA ILE A 11 -10.18 38.65 -2.62
C ILE A 11 -8.68 38.30 -2.48
N ALA A 12 -7.78 39.27 -2.68
CA ALA A 12 -6.35 39.06 -2.53
C ALA A 12 -5.97 38.62 -1.11
N VAL A 13 -6.53 39.24 -0.08
CA VAL A 13 -6.32 38.84 1.32
C VAL A 13 -6.83 37.43 1.59
N LEU A 14 -8.01 37.08 1.08
CA LEU A 14 -8.56 35.74 1.22
C LEU A 14 -7.69 34.67 0.52
N VAL A 15 -7.20 34.98 -0.68
CA VAL A 15 -6.27 34.09 -1.40
C VAL A 15 -4.98 33.88 -0.61
N VAL A 16 -4.38 34.97 -0.10
CA VAL A 16 -3.15 34.86 0.72
C VAL A 16 -3.41 34.04 1.98
N PHE A 17 -4.56 34.27 2.64
CA PHE A 17 -4.94 33.50 3.83
C PHE A 17 -5.08 32.00 3.51
N VAL A 18 -5.78 31.64 2.43
CA VAL A 18 -5.97 30.23 2.01
C VAL A 18 -4.63 29.58 1.68
N LEU A 19 -3.75 30.28 0.95
CA LEU A 19 -2.42 29.77 0.62
C LEU A 19 -1.55 29.57 1.88
N ALA A 20 -1.53 30.56 2.80
CA ALA A 20 -0.81 30.46 4.05
C ALA A 20 -1.35 29.32 4.94
N PHE A 21 -2.69 29.20 5.03
CA PHE A 21 -3.33 28.12 5.76
C PHE A 21 -2.96 26.75 5.17
N GLY A 22 -3.01 26.62 3.83
CA GLY A 22 -2.60 25.40 3.13
C GLY A 22 -1.14 25.02 3.39
N LEU A 23 -0.22 26.01 3.31
CA LEU A 23 1.20 25.79 3.62
C LEU A 23 1.43 25.35 5.07
N ILE A 24 0.79 26.00 6.02
CA ILE A 24 0.88 25.65 7.45
C ILE A 24 0.31 24.24 7.68
N THR A 25 -0.84 23.92 7.09
CA THR A 25 -1.43 22.60 7.20
C THR A 25 -0.48 21.54 6.61
N ARG A 26 0.06 21.77 5.41
CA ARG A 26 1.05 20.86 4.80
C ARG A 26 2.30 20.69 5.65
N LEU A 27 2.80 21.77 6.26
CA LEU A 27 3.97 21.72 7.15
C LEU A 27 3.70 20.89 8.40
N LEU A 28 2.55 21.08 9.02
CA LEU A 28 2.18 20.43 10.27
C LEU A 28 1.68 18.98 10.08
N THR A 29 1.15 18.63 8.92
CA THR A 29 0.74 17.25 8.63
C THR A 29 1.99 16.37 8.51
N PRO A 30 2.14 15.31 9.32
CA PRO A 30 3.29 14.42 9.21
C PRO A 30 3.28 13.73 7.84
N LYS A 31 4.46 13.52 7.28
CA LYS A 31 4.64 12.75 6.04
C LYS A 31 4.72 11.25 6.31
N TYR A 32 4.88 10.93 7.59
CA TYR A 32 4.83 9.60 8.17
C TYR A 32 4.11 9.73 9.53
N ALA A 33 3.35 8.72 9.92
CA ALA A 33 2.51 8.80 11.12
C ALA A 33 3.30 8.59 12.43
N THR A 34 4.31 7.76 12.36
CA THR A 34 5.23 7.49 13.48
C THR A 34 6.60 7.38 12.84
N ASP A 35 7.69 7.57 13.29
CA ASP A 35 9.04 7.43 12.72
C ASP A 35 9.19 6.41 11.55
N LEU A 36 8.07 6.10 10.88
CA LEU A 36 7.99 5.21 9.74
C LEU A 36 8.27 6.01 8.46
N VAL A 37 9.12 5.45 7.60
CA VAL A 37 9.49 6.06 6.31
C VAL A 37 8.43 5.88 5.22
N GLU A 38 7.35 5.18 5.51
CA GLU A 38 6.30 4.79 4.55
C GLU A 38 5.31 5.92 4.23
N GLY A 39 5.49 7.10 4.81
CA GLY A 39 4.70 8.28 4.44
C GLY A 39 5.01 8.72 3.01
N GLY A 40 3.98 9.07 2.26
CA GLY A 40 4.09 9.46 0.85
C GLY A 40 3.73 8.36 -0.15
N MET A 41 3.67 7.10 0.25
CA MET A 41 3.46 5.96 -0.65
C MET A 41 2.12 5.99 -1.41
N ILE A 42 1.07 6.51 -0.77
CA ILE A 42 -0.24 6.65 -1.43
C ILE A 42 -0.22 7.78 -2.45
N ALA A 43 0.45 8.89 -2.14
CA ALA A 43 0.54 10.05 -3.02
C ALA A 43 1.38 9.77 -4.27
N GLU A 44 2.47 9.01 -4.16
CA GLU A 44 3.36 8.66 -5.27
C GLU A 44 2.61 8.03 -6.45
N TYR A 45 1.59 7.21 -6.17
CA TYR A 45 0.78 6.59 -7.22
C TYR A 45 0.14 7.60 -8.18
N TYR A 46 -0.22 8.80 -7.71
CA TYR A 46 -0.92 9.76 -8.58
C TYR A 46 -0.04 10.37 -9.68
N ASP A 47 1.26 10.34 -9.46
CA ASP A 47 2.26 10.88 -10.38
C ASP A 47 2.85 9.80 -11.31
N GLU A 48 2.51 8.53 -11.05
CA GLU A 48 2.92 7.39 -11.84
C GLU A 48 2.10 7.20 -13.13
N GLU A 49 2.71 6.57 -14.13
CA GLU A 49 2.02 6.12 -15.34
C GLU A 49 0.95 5.06 -15.01
N LYS A 50 -0.20 5.13 -15.67
CA LYS A 50 -1.34 4.23 -15.41
C LYS A 50 -1.41 3.12 -16.49
N ASN A 51 -0.45 2.22 -16.46
CA ASN A 51 -0.31 1.14 -17.45
C ASN A 51 0.07 -0.20 -16.81
N HIS A 52 -0.35 -0.43 -15.57
CA HIS A 52 0.02 -1.62 -14.83
C HIS A 52 -0.93 -2.78 -15.12
N ASP A 53 -0.38 -3.93 -15.48
CA ASP A 53 -1.14 -5.17 -15.63
C ASP A 53 -1.53 -5.78 -14.28
N VAL A 54 -0.74 -5.51 -13.23
CA VAL A 54 -0.96 -6.04 -11.88
C VAL A 54 -0.95 -4.93 -10.84
N ILE A 55 -1.96 -4.93 -9.99
CA ILE A 55 -1.99 -4.08 -8.79
C ILE A 55 -1.96 -4.96 -7.55
N PHE A 56 -0.93 -4.81 -6.72
CA PHE A 56 -0.89 -5.41 -5.39
C PHE A 56 -1.54 -4.48 -4.37
N ILE A 57 -2.39 -5.04 -3.51
CA ILE A 57 -3.06 -4.29 -2.45
C ILE A 57 -2.95 -5.04 -1.14
N GLY A 58 -2.68 -4.33 -0.05
CA GLY A 58 -2.58 -4.91 1.29
C GLY A 58 -1.75 -4.07 2.24
N ASP A 59 -1.31 -4.69 3.31
CA ASP A 59 -0.50 -4.09 4.35
C ASP A 59 1.01 -4.06 4.01
N CYS A 60 1.86 -3.93 5.04
CA CYS A 60 3.30 -3.90 4.89
C CYS A 60 3.91 -5.12 4.19
N GLU A 61 3.27 -6.27 4.23
CA GLU A 61 3.77 -7.45 3.53
C GLU A 61 3.77 -7.28 2.01
N VAL A 62 2.89 -6.43 1.42
CA VAL A 62 2.93 -6.23 -0.04
C VAL A 62 4.02 -5.25 -0.45
N TYR A 63 4.16 -4.11 0.21
CA TYR A 63 5.15 -3.12 -0.21
C TYR A 63 6.59 -3.48 0.16
N SER A 64 6.78 -4.37 1.13
CA SER A 64 8.12 -4.86 1.50
C SER A 64 8.55 -6.10 0.73
N ASN A 65 7.59 -6.96 0.35
CA ASN A 65 7.92 -8.30 -0.14
C ASN A 65 7.84 -8.43 -1.67
N PHE A 66 7.09 -7.57 -2.36
CA PHE A 66 6.91 -7.66 -3.81
C PHE A 66 7.53 -6.47 -4.52
N SER A 67 8.54 -6.73 -5.37
CA SER A 67 9.20 -5.73 -6.20
C SER A 67 8.66 -5.73 -7.63
N PRO A 68 7.89 -4.71 -8.04
CA PRO A 68 7.46 -4.55 -9.43
C PRO A 68 8.62 -4.48 -10.41
N MET A 69 9.75 -3.89 -9.98
CA MET A 69 10.95 -3.80 -10.81
C MET A 69 11.54 -5.18 -11.13
N GLU A 70 11.56 -6.09 -10.14
CA GLU A 70 12.03 -7.45 -10.35
C GLU A 70 11.03 -8.29 -11.18
N MET A 71 9.72 -8.06 -11.04
CA MET A 71 8.71 -8.70 -11.91
C MET A 71 8.87 -8.25 -13.36
N TYR A 72 9.09 -6.97 -13.61
CA TYR A 72 9.35 -6.48 -14.95
C TYR A 72 10.67 -7.02 -15.50
N ARG A 73 11.76 -6.98 -14.73
CA ARG A 73 13.07 -7.50 -15.13
C ARG A 73 13.03 -8.96 -15.55
N GLN A 74 12.35 -9.79 -14.78
CA GLN A 74 12.37 -11.24 -14.95
C GLN A 74 11.28 -11.73 -15.90
N GLN A 75 10.08 -11.15 -15.92
CA GLN A 75 8.94 -11.62 -16.70
C GLN A 75 8.32 -10.56 -17.64
N GLY A 76 8.75 -9.31 -17.56
CA GLY A 76 8.16 -8.22 -18.34
C GLY A 76 6.78 -7.76 -17.84
N ILE A 77 6.41 -8.11 -16.61
CA ILE A 77 5.13 -7.72 -16.00
C ILE A 77 5.21 -6.29 -15.49
N THR A 78 4.28 -5.43 -15.88
CA THR A 78 4.11 -4.11 -15.29
C THR A 78 3.24 -4.20 -14.06
N ALA A 79 3.74 -3.74 -12.91
CA ALA A 79 3.02 -3.83 -11.66
C ALA A 79 3.19 -2.58 -10.80
N TYR A 80 2.24 -2.36 -9.89
CA TYR A 80 2.32 -1.34 -8.84
C TYR A 80 1.79 -1.90 -7.51
N VAL A 81 2.38 -1.45 -6.41
CA VAL A 81 1.97 -1.84 -5.06
C VAL A 81 1.26 -0.66 -4.39
N ARG A 82 0.02 -0.86 -3.99
CA ARG A 82 -0.79 0.10 -3.24
C ARG A 82 -1.04 -0.40 -1.81
N GLY A 83 0.01 -0.36 -1.01
CA GLY A 83 0.01 -0.81 0.38
C GLY A 83 0.55 0.25 1.33
N THR A 84 0.11 0.21 2.58
CA THR A 84 0.64 1.00 3.69
C THR A 84 0.76 0.15 4.95
N SER A 85 1.52 0.64 5.94
CA SER A 85 1.65 -0.07 7.22
C SER A 85 0.29 -0.30 7.87
N GLN A 86 0.02 -1.55 8.24
CA GLN A 86 -1.21 -1.99 8.89
C GLN A 86 -2.50 -1.61 8.13
N GLN A 87 -2.44 -1.56 6.81
CA GLN A 87 -3.59 -1.28 5.97
C GLN A 87 -4.67 -2.36 6.14
N LEU A 88 -5.85 -1.94 6.56
CA LEU A 88 -6.97 -2.83 6.81
C LEU A 88 -7.77 -3.14 5.53
N ILE A 89 -8.57 -4.20 5.54
CA ILE A 89 -9.26 -4.65 4.33
C ILE A 89 -10.22 -3.59 3.76
N TRP A 90 -10.94 -2.84 4.59
CA TRP A 90 -11.79 -1.76 4.09
C TRP A 90 -11.00 -0.61 3.48
N GLN A 91 -9.79 -0.35 3.99
CA GLN A 91 -8.88 0.61 3.37
C GLN A 91 -8.41 0.09 2.02
N SER A 92 -8.03 -1.18 1.95
CA SER A 92 -7.66 -1.86 0.70
C SER A 92 -8.78 -1.80 -0.34
N TYR A 93 -10.04 -2.00 0.06
CA TYR A 93 -11.21 -1.87 -0.80
C TYR A 93 -11.36 -0.48 -1.40
N TYR A 94 -11.27 0.59 -0.58
CA TYR A 94 -11.42 1.95 -1.09
C TYR A 94 -10.23 2.40 -1.94
N ILE A 95 -9.01 1.95 -1.62
CA ILE A 95 -7.82 2.15 -2.46
C ILE A 95 -8.02 1.44 -3.82
N LEU A 96 -8.51 0.21 -3.83
CA LEU A 96 -8.82 -0.49 -5.07
C LEU A 96 -9.89 0.26 -5.89
N LYS A 97 -10.98 0.64 -5.25
CA LYS A 97 -12.07 1.38 -5.89
C LYS A 97 -11.58 2.69 -6.51
N GLU A 98 -10.68 3.39 -5.84
CA GLU A 98 -10.02 4.58 -6.38
C GLU A 98 -9.10 4.23 -7.55
N THR A 99 -8.26 3.19 -7.42
CA THR A 99 -7.33 2.74 -8.48
C THR A 99 -8.07 2.45 -9.78
N LEU A 100 -9.20 1.77 -9.70
CA LEU A 100 -10.02 1.42 -10.87
C LEU A 100 -10.67 2.62 -11.59
N LYS A 101 -10.58 3.82 -11.03
CA LYS A 101 -10.92 5.07 -11.73
C LYS A 101 -9.81 5.57 -12.65
N TYR A 102 -8.57 5.16 -12.39
CA TYR A 102 -7.38 5.62 -13.13
C TYR A 102 -6.88 4.60 -14.13
N GLU A 103 -6.97 3.31 -13.80
CA GLU A 103 -6.52 2.21 -14.66
C GLU A 103 -7.33 0.93 -14.39
N THR A 104 -7.31 0.02 -15.36
CA THR A 104 -7.97 -1.28 -15.26
C THR A 104 -6.90 -2.36 -15.41
N PRO A 105 -6.30 -2.87 -14.33
CA PRO A 105 -5.32 -3.93 -14.38
C PRO A 105 -5.97 -5.24 -14.86
N LYS A 106 -5.17 -6.18 -15.36
CA LYS A 106 -5.64 -7.55 -15.64
C LYS A 106 -5.88 -8.33 -14.35
N VAL A 107 -4.98 -8.13 -13.36
CA VAL A 107 -4.99 -8.85 -12.09
C VAL A 107 -4.84 -7.87 -10.93
N VAL A 108 -5.66 -8.06 -9.91
CA VAL A 108 -5.48 -7.47 -8.57
C VAL A 108 -5.05 -8.57 -7.62
N VAL A 109 -3.94 -8.37 -6.92
CA VAL A 109 -3.41 -9.30 -5.91
C VAL A 109 -3.66 -8.71 -4.54
N TYR A 110 -4.52 -9.35 -3.74
CA TYR A 110 -4.82 -8.91 -2.38
C TYR A 110 -4.16 -9.82 -1.33
N ASN A 111 -3.35 -9.23 -0.43
CA ASN A 111 -2.78 -9.95 0.70
C ASN A 111 -3.78 -10.05 1.85
N VAL A 112 -4.17 -11.28 2.19
CA VAL A 112 -5.23 -11.56 3.17
C VAL A 112 -4.81 -11.39 4.64
N ASN A 113 -3.58 -10.96 4.90
CA ASN A 113 -3.06 -10.82 6.26
C ASN A 113 -3.93 -9.91 7.14
N ALA A 114 -4.51 -8.85 6.56
CA ALA A 114 -5.37 -7.89 7.24
C ALA A 114 -6.75 -8.46 7.64
N MET A 115 -7.15 -9.65 7.15
CA MET A 115 -8.40 -10.31 7.54
C MET A 115 -8.48 -10.62 9.04
N ARG A 116 -7.33 -10.64 9.73
CA ARG A 116 -7.26 -10.89 11.18
C ARG A 116 -7.69 -9.70 12.05
N TYR A 117 -7.96 -8.55 11.45
CA TYR A 117 -8.25 -7.31 12.16
C TYR A 117 -9.57 -6.73 11.65
N ASP A 118 -10.62 -6.78 12.46
CA ASP A 118 -11.97 -6.33 12.13
C ASP A 118 -12.31 -4.96 12.75
N GLU A 119 -11.37 -4.39 13.51
CA GLU A 119 -11.49 -3.06 14.11
C GLU A 119 -10.28 -2.18 13.74
N PRO A 120 -10.46 -0.85 13.75
CA PRO A 120 -9.36 0.09 13.63
C PRO A 120 -8.32 -0.11 14.75
N ILE A 121 -7.03 -0.22 14.39
CA ILE A 121 -5.97 -0.52 15.36
C ILE A 121 -5.43 0.77 15.99
N LYS A 122 -4.98 1.72 15.16
CA LYS A 122 -4.39 3.00 15.57
C LYS A 122 -4.64 4.09 14.53
N GLU A 123 -5.00 5.27 15.01
CA GLU A 123 -5.20 6.46 14.16
C GLU A 123 -4.01 6.73 13.23
N GLU A 124 -2.79 6.62 13.73
CA GLU A 124 -1.57 6.91 12.98
C GLU A 124 -1.51 6.11 11.66
N PHE A 125 -1.79 4.81 11.71
CA PHE A 125 -1.74 3.94 10.52
C PHE A 125 -2.89 4.21 9.54
N HIS A 126 -4.08 4.55 10.06
CA HIS A 126 -5.19 4.98 9.20
C HIS A 126 -4.83 6.27 8.46
N ARG A 127 -4.22 7.20 9.16
CA ARG A 127 -3.79 8.48 8.60
C ARG A 127 -2.73 8.33 7.51
N LEU A 128 -1.79 7.38 7.64
CA LEU A 128 -0.82 7.04 6.59
C LEU A 128 -1.51 6.75 5.25
N THR A 129 -2.60 6.00 5.28
CA THR A 129 -3.36 5.67 4.08
C THR A 129 -4.24 6.84 3.62
N ILE A 130 -4.97 7.46 4.55
CA ILE A 130 -6.08 8.36 4.22
C ILE A 130 -5.61 9.78 3.92
N ASP A 131 -4.68 10.32 4.70
CA ASP A 131 -4.34 11.75 4.60
C ASP A 131 -3.77 12.11 3.23
N GLU A 132 -3.07 11.17 2.58
CA GLU A 132 -2.47 11.37 1.25
C GLU A 132 -3.41 11.10 0.08
N MET A 133 -4.58 10.48 0.30
CA MET A 133 -5.56 10.30 -0.76
C MET A 133 -6.08 11.64 -1.25
N ARG A 134 -6.31 11.77 -2.57
CA ARG A 134 -7.03 12.89 -3.15
C ARG A 134 -8.49 12.88 -2.69
N TRP A 135 -9.09 14.06 -2.50
CA TRP A 135 -10.50 14.17 -2.09
C TRP A 135 -11.42 13.56 -3.15
N SER A 136 -12.21 12.57 -2.73
CA SER A 136 -13.12 11.79 -3.56
C SER A 136 -14.19 11.11 -2.70
N GLU A 137 -15.13 10.44 -3.32
CA GLU A 137 -16.10 9.60 -2.60
C GLU A 137 -15.40 8.46 -1.86
N GLU A 138 -14.30 7.93 -2.43
CA GLU A 138 -13.51 6.87 -1.81
C GLU A 138 -12.81 7.37 -0.56
N LYS A 139 -12.26 8.59 -0.59
CA LYS A 139 -11.67 9.20 0.61
C LYS A 139 -12.72 9.43 1.70
N VAL A 140 -13.91 9.87 1.36
CA VAL A 140 -15.02 9.99 2.33
C VAL A 140 -15.38 8.62 2.91
N GLY A 141 -15.51 7.62 2.05
CA GLY A 141 -15.88 6.25 2.46
C GLY A 141 -14.83 5.60 3.37
N ILE A 142 -13.54 5.72 3.02
CA ILE A 142 -12.45 5.16 3.84
C ILE A 142 -12.35 5.84 5.20
N ILE A 143 -12.56 7.17 5.29
CA ILE A 143 -12.62 7.89 6.56
C ILE A 143 -13.74 7.31 7.43
N GLN A 144 -14.95 7.21 6.89
CA GLN A 144 -16.10 6.70 7.63
C GLN A 144 -15.94 5.26 8.11
N ALA A 145 -15.25 4.43 7.32
CA ALA A 145 -15.02 3.02 7.66
C ALA A 145 -13.89 2.82 8.68
N SER A 146 -12.92 3.77 8.76
CA SER A 146 -11.70 3.66 9.56
C SER A 146 -11.73 4.47 10.85
N MET A 147 -12.54 5.52 10.91
CA MET A 147 -12.55 6.47 12.02
C MET A 147 -12.93 5.78 13.34
N THR A 148 -12.13 6.01 14.37
CA THR A 148 -12.42 5.55 15.73
C THR A 148 -13.41 6.48 16.43
N GLU A 149 -13.90 6.09 17.61
CA GLU A 149 -14.82 6.92 18.40
C GLU A 149 -14.19 8.24 18.89
N GLU A 150 -12.86 8.28 19.02
CA GLU A 150 -12.10 9.45 19.48
C GLU A 150 -11.84 10.47 18.37
N GLU A 151 -12.01 10.06 17.12
CA GLU A 151 -11.74 10.89 15.95
C GLU A 151 -12.97 11.63 15.46
N THR A 152 -12.75 12.70 14.72
CA THR A 152 -13.83 13.47 14.09
C THR A 152 -13.57 13.61 12.59
N PHE A 153 -14.62 13.52 11.78
CA PHE A 153 -14.51 13.74 10.34
C PHE A 153 -13.88 15.10 10.01
N ALA A 154 -14.16 16.13 10.84
CA ALA A 154 -13.59 17.46 10.67
C ALA A 154 -12.05 17.46 10.74
N SER A 155 -11.41 16.57 11.51
CA SER A 155 -9.95 16.47 11.60
C SER A 155 -9.32 15.90 10.33
N TYR A 156 -10.06 15.19 9.51
CA TYR A 156 -9.64 14.74 8.18
C TYR A 156 -9.80 15.83 7.12
N VAL A 157 -10.87 16.64 7.22
CA VAL A 157 -11.07 17.80 6.33
C VAL A 157 -10.07 18.92 6.63
N PHE A 158 -9.78 19.13 7.89
CA PHE A 158 -8.85 20.15 8.39
C PHE A 158 -7.77 19.49 9.25
N PRO A 159 -6.72 18.88 8.64
CA PRO A 159 -5.68 18.17 9.38
C PRO A 159 -5.02 19.00 10.48
N ILE A 160 -5.02 20.32 10.36
CA ILE A 160 -4.50 21.22 11.40
C ILE A 160 -5.21 21.04 12.75
N LEU A 161 -6.47 20.61 12.77
CA LEU A 161 -7.20 20.33 14.02
C LEU A 161 -6.55 19.19 14.80
N ARG A 162 -5.96 18.24 14.09
CA ARG A 162 -5.24 17.09 14.67
C ARG A 162 -3.78 17.41 14.96
N TYR A 163 -3.12 18.10 14.03
CA TYR A 163 -1.67 18.24 14.02
C TYR A 163 -1.16 19.60 14.49
N HIS A 164 -2.04 20.50 14.99
CA HIS A 164 -1.65 21.85 15.39
C HIS A 164 -0.52 21.89 16.42
N SER A 165 -0.47 20.94 17.38
CA SER A 165 0.58 20.87 18.40
C SER A 165 1.93 20.44 17.87
N ARG A 166 1.99 19.89 16.65
CA ARG A 166 3.22 19.37 16.04
C ARG A 166 4.24 20.46 15.70
N PHE A 167 3.85 21.74 15.74
CA PHE A 167 4.80 22.85 15.53
C PHE A 167 6.02 22.80 16.48
N GLN A 168 5.90 22.14 17.63
CA GLN A 168 6.99 21.97 18.61
C GLN A 168 7.97 20.84 18.23
N HIS A 169 7.62 20.01 17.26
CA HIS A 169 8.37 18.82 16.84
C HIS A 169 8.78 18.84 15.36
N LEU A 170 8.72 20.02 14.72
CA LEU A 170 9.13 20.17 13.33
C LEU A 170 10.63 19.90 13.17
N THR A 171 10.97 19.15 12.14
CA THR A 171 12.34 18.83 11.73
C THR A 171 12.70 19.52 10.41
N SER A 172 13.97 19.49 10.01
CA SER A 172 14.40 19.98 8.69
C SER A 172 13.72 19.22 7.53
N GLU A 173 13.36 17.97 7.74
CA GLU A 173 12.65 17.17 6.74
C GLU A 173 11.26 17.71 6.45
N ASP A 174 10.50 18.15 7.46
CA ASP A 174 9.18 18.74 7.27
C ASP A 174 9.22 19.93 6.31
N PHE A 175 10.27 20.76 6.42
CA PHE A 175 10.48 21.89 5.51
C PHE A 175 10.92 21.44 4.11
N THR A 176 11.70 20.37 4.00
CA THR A 176 12.11 19.82 2.72
C THR A 176 10.89 19.31 1.94
N TYR A 177 10.00 18.60 2.60
CA TYR A 177 8.77 18.10 2.01
C TYR A 177 7.74 19.18 1.59
N LEU A 178 7.90 20.43 2.02
CA LEU A 178 7.07 21.53 1.51
C LEU A 178 7.31 21.83 0.03
N PHE A 179 8.55 21.62 -0.42
CA PHE A 179 9.03 22.09 -1.73
C PHE A 179 9.55 20.96 -2.62
N ARG A 180 9.71 19.77 -2.08
CA ARG A 180 10.24 18.63 -2.80
C ARG A 180 9.44 17.37 -2.42
N ASP A 181 8.65 16.90 -3.36
CA ASP A 181 8.12 15.56 -3.25
C ASP A 181 9.30 14.59 -3.43
N LYS A 182 9.41 13.61 -2.56
CA LYS A 182 10.48 12.63 -2.55
C LYS A 182 9.82 11.28 -2.75
N ASP A 183 10.14 10.64 -3.86
CA ASP A 183 9.77 9.26 -4.09
C ASP A 183 10.56 8.38 -3.12
N ASN A 184 9.84 7.60 -2.33
CA ASN A 184 10.41 6.69 -1.35
C ASN A 184 10.37 5.24 -1.85
N THR A 185 9.67 4.99 -2.97
CA THR A 185 9.39 3.64 -3.46
C THR A 185 9.74 3.47 -4.94
N PHE A 186 9.74 2.22 -5.37
CA PHE A 186 9.85 1.81 -6.77
C PHE A 186 8.52 1.13 -7.18
N ASN A 187 7.62 1.89 -7.79
CA ASN A 187 6.25 1.48 -8.05
C ASN A 187 5.56 0.92 -6.78
N GLY A 188 5.67 1.64 -5.66
CA GLY A 188 5.10 1.24 -4.39
C GLY A 188 5.90 0.21 -3.59
N TYR A 189 7.02 -0.30 -4.09
CA TYR A 189 7.92 -1.18 -3.35
C TYR A 189 8.93 -0.38 -2.54
N LEU A 190 8.98 -0.59 -1.22
CA LEU A 190 9.94 0.02 -0.32
C LEU A 190 11.18 -0.86 -0.18
N MET A 191 12.26 -0.50 -0.84
CA MET A 191 13.51 -1.26 -0.82
C MET A 191 14.19 -1.20 0.56
N LYS A 192 14.46 -2.37 1.12
CA LYS A 192 15.28 -2.57 2.33
C LYS A 192 16.42 -3.53 2.00
N LYS A 193 17.65 -3.14 2.32
CA LYS A 193 18.86 -3.92 1.98
C LYS A 193 19.49 -4.60 3.19
N GLU A 194 19.12 -4.13 4.38
CA GLU A 194 19.65 -4.63 5.64
C GLU A 194 19.31 -6.11 5.82
N VAL A 195 20.17 -6.81 6.54
CA VAL A 195 19.94 -8.19 6.95
C VAL A 195 19.83 -8.21 8.47
N LEU A 196 18.65 -8.54 8.97
CA LEU A 196 18.42 -8.78 10.40
C LEU A 196 17.73 -10.15 10.54
N PRO A 197 18.51 -11.22 10.74
CA PRO A 197 17.95 -12.56 10.85
C PRO A 197 17.15 -12.74 12.12
N VAL A 198 16.22 -13.70 12.11
CA VAL A 198 15.50 -14.08 13.32
C VAL A 198 16.42 -14.86 14.25
N GLU A 199 16.67 -14.34 15.45
CA GLU A 199 17.40 -15.08 16.49
C GLU A 199 16.51 -16.11 17.19
N LYS A 200 15.26 -15.72 17.45
CA LYS A 200 14.29 -16.57 18.11
C LYS A 200 12.86 -16.18 17.71
N LEU A 201 12.14 -17.13 17.15
CA LEU A 201 10.72 -16.94 16.89
C LEU A 201 9.92 -16.85 18.20
N PRO A 202 8.92 -15.96 18.25
CA PRO A 202 7.95 -15.96 19.34
C PRO A 202 7.30 -17.34 19.47
N ALA A 203 6.94 -17.75 20.71
CA ALA A 203 6.24 -19.01 20.89
C ALA A 203 4.86 -18.97 20.21
N LYS A 204 4.56 -19.95 19.38
CA LYS A 204 3.23 -20.13 18.79
C LYS A 204 2.22 -20.42 19.90
N ARG A 205 1.23 -19.54 20.08
CA ARG A 205 0.21 -19.63 21.11
C ARG A 205 -1.16 -19.76 20.48
N PRO A 206 -2.05 -20.61 21.05
CA PRO A 206 -3.45 -20.61 20.62
C PRO A 206 -4.06 -19.20 20.75
N LEU A 207 -4.91 -18.83 19.79
CA LEU A 207 -5.69 -17.60 19.84
C LEU A 207 -7.02 -17.86 20.57
N ALA A 208 -7.62 -16.79 21.11
CA ALA A 208 -8.95 -16.87 21.72
C ALA A 208 -10.02 -17.19 20.66
N SER A 209 -9.85 -16.67 19.45
CA SER A 209 -10.63 -17.01 18.25
C SER A 209 -9.71 -17.01 17.03
N TYR A 210 -10.01 -17.83 16.06
CA TYR A 210 -9.39 -17.84 14.74
C TYR A 210 -10.32 -17.30 13.67
N GLU A 211 -11.58 -17.01 14.03
CA GLU A 211 -12.58 -16.52 13.10
C GLU A 211 -12.26 -15.08 12.67
N PHE A 212 -12.40 -14.82 11.39
CA PHE A 212 -12.35 -13.45 10.86
C PHE A 212 -13.68 -12.74 11.18
N GLY A 213 -13.59 -11.43 11.44
CA GLY A 213 -14.77 -10.63 11.72
C GLY A 213 -15.70 -10.50 10.51
N GLU A 214 -16.99 -10.34 10.77
CA GLU A 214 -18.02 -10.17 9.74
C GLU A 214 -17.69 -8.99 8.81
N LYS A 215 -17.20 -7.89 9.36
CA LYS A 215 -16.76 -6.71 8.59
C LYS A 215 -15.66 -7.08 7.57
N CYS A 216 -14.74 -7.96 7.92
CA CYS A 216 -13.70 -8.40 7.00
C CYS A 216 -14.26 -9.17 5.82
N TYR A 217 -15.20 -10.08 6.05
CA TYR A 217 -15.89 -10.80 4.97
C TYR A 217 -16.71 -9.88 4.09
N ASP A 218 -17.44 -8.93 4.68
CA ASP A 218 -18.23 -7.95 3.92
C ASP A 218 -17.36 -7.14 2.93
N TYR A 219 -16.16 -6.74 3.36
CA TYR A 219 -15.26 -6.00 2.49
C TYR A 219 -14.54 -6.89 1.49
N LEU A 220 -14.25 -8.16 1.81
CA LEU A 220 -13.71 -9.12 0.85
C LEU A 220 -14.73 -9.44 -0.26
N GLU A 221 -16.00 -9.57 0.12
CA GLU A 221 -17.11 -9.74 -0.82
C GLU A 221 -17.27 -8.53 -1.74
N LYS A 222 -17.24 -7.30 -1.16
CA LYS A 222 -17.27 -6.04 -1.93
C LYS A 222 -16.09 -5.92 -2.89
N MET A 223 -14.90 -6.34 -2.48
CA MET A 223 -13.70 -6.34 -3.33
C MET A 223 -13.85 -7.34 -4.48
N THR A 224 -14.35 -8.55 -4.19
CA THR A 224 -14.62 -9.58 -5.18
C THR A 224 -15.63 -9.10 -6.22
N GLN A 225 -16.73 -8.51 -5.77
CA GLN A 225 -17.76 -7.98 -6.66
C GLN A 225 -17.24 -6.80 -7.50
N LEU A 226 -16.48 -5.90 -6.89
CA LEU A 226 -15.87 -4.74 -7.58
C LEU A 226 -14.93 -5.19 -8.71
N CYS A 227 -14.06 -6.17 -8.46
CA CYS A 227 -13.18 -6.73 -9.49
C CYS A 227 -13.99 -7.36 -10.63
N LYS A 228 -15.01 -8.13 -10.30
CA LYS A 228 -15.90 -8.76 -11.28
C LYS A 228 -16.62 -7.75 -12.17
N GLU A 229 -17.12 -6.65 -11.60
CA GLU A 229 -17.81 -5.56 -12.32
C GLU A 229 -16.88 -4.85 -13.32
N HIS A 230 -15.58 -4.79 -13.02
CA HIS A 230 -14.58 -4.18 -13.88
C HIS A 230 -13.88 -5.18 -14.82
N GLY A 231 -14.24 -6.46 -14.76
CA GLY A 231 -13.58 -7.51 -15.57
C GLY A 231 -12.14 -7.76 -15.17
N VAL A 232 -11.80 -7.49 -13.92
CA VAL A 232 -10.46 -7.66 -13.33
C VAL A 232 -10.43 -8.99 -12.56
N GLU A 233 -9.38 -9.77 -12.70
CA GLU A 233 -9.19 -10.98 -11.91
C GLU A 233 -8.68 -10.63 -10.51
N LEU A 234 -9.35 -11.14 -9.46
CA LEU A 234 -8.89 -11.03 -8.08
C LEU A 234 -8.15 -12.30 -7.67
N VAL A 235 -6.90 -12.14 -7.25
CA VAL A 235 -6.05 -13.21 -6.72
C VAL A 235 -5.79 -12.93 -5.24
N LEU A 236 -6.08 -13.88 -4.38
CA LEU A 236 -5.80 -13.81 -2.95
C LEU A 236 -4.44 -14.43 -2.67
N ILE A 237 -3.67 -13.79 -1.80
CA ILE A 237 -2.39 -14.33 -1.32
C ILE A 237 -2.26 -14.18 0.19
N LYS A 238 -1.52 -15.10 0.82
CA LYS A 238 -0.83 -14.82 2.08
C LYS A 238 0.66 -14.73 1.78
N ALA A 239 1.22 -13.54 1.91
CA ALA A 239 2.63 -13.28 1.68
C ALA A 239 3.52 -14.05 2.68
N PRO A 240 4.76 -14.44 2.34
CA PRO A 240 5.62 -15.19 3.24
C PRO A 240 6.12 -14.31 4.38
N SER A 241 5.95 -14.80 5.61
CA SER A 241 6.50 -14.26 6.85
C SER A 241 6.66 -15.38 7.86
N LEU A 242 7.59 -15.23 8.81
CA LEU A 242 7.75 -16.22 9.88
C LEU A 242 6.79 -15.97 11.05
N TYR A 243 6.41 -14.73 11.26
CA TYR A 243 5.42 -14.29 12.22
C TYR A 243 4.89 -12.90 11.82
N PRO A 244 3.72 -12.45 12.33
CA PRO A 244 2.81 -13.19 13.21
C PRO A 244 2.27 -14.42 12.49
N TYR A 245 2.08 -15.50 13.27
CA TYR A 245 1.74 -16.80 12.69
C TYR A 245 0.42 -16.75 11.90
N TRP A 246 0.46 -17.29 10.67
CA TRP A 246 -0.71 -17.65 9.91
C TRP A 246 -1.12 -19.07 10.29
N TYR A 247 -2.30 -19.22 10.88
CA TYR A 247 -2.77 -20.52 11.41
C TYR A 247 -3.55 -21.26 10.34
N GLU A 248 -3.59 -22.59 10.45
CA GLU A 248 -4.35 -23.45 9.53
C GLU A 248 -5.84 -23.08 9.50
N GLN A 249 -6.40 -22.60 10.61
CA GLN A 249 -7.78 -22.14 10.70
C GLN A 249 -8.03 -20.86 9.89
N HIS A 250 -7.05 -19.94 9.84
CA HIS A 250 -7.11 -18.75 8.98
C HIS A 250 -7.04 -19.17 7.51
N ASP A 251 -6.09 -20.05 7.18
CA ASP A 251 -5.89 -20.57 5.83
C ASP A 251 -7.13 -21.27 5.30
N ALA A 252 -7.75 -22.16 6.10
CA ALA A 252 -8.97 -22.87 5.74
C ALA A 252 -10.14 -21.94 5.43
N GLN A 253 -10.32 -20.85 6.16
CA GLN A 253 -11.37 -19.85 5.93
C GLN A 253 -11.17 -19.13 4.58
N ILE A 254 -9.91 -18.77 4.24
CA ILE A 254 -9.63 -18.12 2.96
C ILE A 254 -9.78 -19.13 1.81
N GLN A 255 -9.36 -20.38 1.98
CA GLN A 255 -9.57 -21.44 0.98
C GLN A 255 -11.05 -21.68 0.69
N ASP A 256 -11.88 -21.73 1.73
CA ASP A 256 -13.35 -21.88 1.59
C ASP A 256 -13.94 -20.70 0.84
N PHE A 257 -13.59 -19.47 1.24
CA PHE A 257 -14.04 -18.27 0.54
C PHE A 257 -13.61 -18.27 -0.94
N ALA A 258 -12.33 -18.51 -1.20
CA ALA A 258 -11.81 -18.55 -2.57
C ALA A 258 -12.51 -19.60 -3.42
N SER A 259 -12.69 -20.81 -2.88
CA SER A 259 -13.41 -21.90 -3.56
C SER A 259 -14.85 -21.52 -3.89
N LYS A 260 -15.58 -20.92 -2.95
CA LYS A 260 -16.96 -20.48 -3.12
C LYS A 260 -17.12 -19.42 -4.21
N HIS A 261 -16.13 -18.52 -4.35
CA HIS A 261 -16.17 -17.43 -5.32
C HIS A 261 -15.39 -17.70 -6.61
N GLY A 262 -14.75 -18.87 -6.74
CA GLY A 262 -13.92 -19.23 -7.89
C GLY A 262 -12.67 -18.39 -8.03
N LEU A 263 -12.07 -17.95 -6.91
CA LEU A 263 -10.86 -17.14 -6.86
C LEU A 263 -9.62 -18.04 -6.71
N ALA A 264 -8.50 -17.58 -7.26
CA ALA A 264 -7.21 -18.18 -6.94
C ALA A 264 -6.74 -17.72 -5.56
N TYR A 265 -6.19 -18.66 -4.79
CA TYR A 265 -5.56 -18.35 -3.50
C TYR A 265 -4.20 -19.06 -3.38
N TYR A 266 -3.16 -18.32 -2.99
CA TYR A 266 -1.81 -18.82 -2.80
C TYR A 266 -1.31 -18.52 -1.39
N ASP A 267 -1.18 -19.53 -0.55
CA ASP A 267 -0.47 -19.43 0.73
C ASP A 267 1.04 -19.57 0.49
N LEU A 268 1.72 -18.43 0.33
CA LEU A 268 3.16 -18.39 0.05
C LEU A 268 4.00 -18.68 1.30
N THR A 269 3.40 -18.71 2.49
CA THR A 269 4.11 -19.17 3.71
C THR A 269 4.48 -20.65 3.64
N ARG A 270 3.76 -21.42 2.84
CA ARG A 270 4.03 -22.85 2.58
C ARG A 270 5.01 -23.08 1.44
N GLN A 271 5.44 -22.01 0.75
CA GLN A 271 6.28 -22.09 -0.44
C GLN A 271 7.71 -21.58 -0.19
N ILE A 272 8.09 -21.34 1.06
CA ILE A 272 9.38 -20.75 1.47
C ILE A 272 10.54 -21.49 0.80
N GLU A 273 10.57 -22.83 0.87
CA GLU A 273 11.62 -23.65 0.25
C GLU A 273 11.59 -23.59 -1.28
N THR A 274 10.37 -23.63 -1.89
CA THR A 274 10.20 -23.57 -3.35
C THR A 274 10.63 -22.23 -3.91
N ILE A 275 10.37 -21.13 -3.20
CA ILE A 275 10.80 -19.76 -3.52
C ILE A 275 12.31 -19.62 -3.33
N GLY A 276 12.91 -20.45 -2.49
CA GLY A 276 14.32 -20.38 -2.11
C GLY A 276 14.60 -19.28 -1.08
N LEU A 277 13.63 -18.97 -0.22
CA LEU A 277 13.82 -17.99 0.86
C LEU A 277 14.62 -18.58 2.01
N ASP A 278 15.61 -17.80 2.47
CA ASP A 278 16.39 -18.07 3.66
C ASP A 278 16.31 -16.88 4.61
N PHE A 279 15.49 -16.98 5.64
CA PHE A 279 15.29 -15.91 6.61
C PHE A 279 16.50 -15.59 7.50
N THR A 280 17.64 -16.26 7.27
CA THR A 280 18.93 -15.83 7.83
C THR A 280 19.60 -14.76 6.98
N GLN A 281 19.14 -14.53 5.73
CA GLN A 281 19.69 -13.59 4.76
C GLN A 281 18.63 -12.69 4.11
N ASP A 282 17.42 -13.17 3.97
CA ASP A 282 16.37 -12.58 3.13
C ASP A 282 15.36 -11.72 3.90
N THR A 283 15.70 -11.29 5.13
CA THR A 283 14.83 -10.44 5.97
C THR A 283 15.60 -9.26 6.55
N TYR A 284 14.89 -8.13 6.72
CA TYR A 284 15.49 -6.93 7.34
C TYR A 284 14.98 -6.66 8.76
N ASP A 285 14.00 -7.42 9.23
CA ASP A 285 13.32 -7.20 10.51
C ASP A 285 12.95 -8.51 11.24
N ALA A 286 13.89 -9.45 11.25
CA ALA A 286 13.80 -10.70 11.98
C ALA A 286 12.64 -11.62 11.54
N GLY A 287 12.31 -11.63 10.25
CA GLY A 287 11.36 -12.58 9.65
C GLY A 287 9.92 -12.08 9.52
N LEU A 288 9.66 -10.79 9.76
CA LEU A 288 8.38 -10.17 9.46
C LEU A 288 8.24 -9.88 7.96
N HIS A 289 9.28 -9.26 7.38
CA HIS A 289 9.28 -8.87 5.96
C HIS A 289 10.59 -9.26 5.28
N LEU A 290 10.55 -9.26 3.97
CA LEU A 290 11.70 -9.57 3.14
C LEU A 290 12.54 -8.30 2.85
N ASN A 291 13.85 -8.48 2.80
CA ASN A 291 14.76 -7.48 2.26
C ASN A 291 14.86 -7.61 0.72
N LEU A 292 15.72 -6.81 0.09
CA LEU A 292 15.91 -6.80 -1.35
C LEU A 292 16.18 -8.20 -1.93
N SER A 293 17.04 -9.01 -1.27
CA SER A 293 17.32 -10.38 -1.70
C SER A 293 16.08 -11.26 -1.69
N GLY A 294 15.33 -11.26 -0.57
CA GLY A 294 14.10 -12.02 -0.43
C GLY A 294 13.00 -11.56 -1.39
N ALA A 295 12.81 -10.24 -1.52
CA ALA A 295 11.85 -9.66 -2.44
C ALA A 295 12.16 -10.00 -3.91
N THR A 296 13.44 -10.02 -4.30
CA THR A 296 13.87 -10.45 -5.65
C THR A 296 13.46 -11.90 -5.94
N LYS A 297 13.73 -12.81 -5.00
CA LYS A 297 13.36 -14.23 -5.13
C LYS A 297 11.86 -14.43 -5.20
N LEU A 298 11.12 -13.79 -4.28
CA LEU A 298 9.66 -13.89 -4.23
C LEU A 298 9.02 -13.32 -5.48
N SER A 299 9.44 -12.13 -5.91
CA SER A 299 8.88 -11.45 -7.09
C SER A 299 9.15 -12.25 -8.37
N GLY A 300 10.33 -12.88 -8.50
CA GLY A 300 10.63 -13.78 -9.61
C GLY A 300 9.74 -15.02 -9.62
N TYR A 301 9.58 -15.67 -8.48
CA TYR A 301 8.72 -16.83 -8.32
C TYR A 301 7.23 -16.50 -8.62
N PHE A 302 6.71 -15.46 -7.97
CA PHE A 302 5.31 -15.10 -8.09
C PHE A 302 4.98 -14.51 -9.46
N GLY A 303 5.90 -13.73 -10.03
CA GLY A 303 5.75 -13.22 -11.40
C GLY A 303 5.63 -14.35 -12.42
N LYS A 304 6.45 -15.40 -12.29
CA LYS A 304 6.34 -16.61 -13.13
C LYS A 304 4.98 -17.29 -12.96
N LEU A 305 4.50 -17.42 -11.72
CA LEU A 305 3.18 -18.01 -11.42
C LEU A 305 2.06 -17.18 -12.07
N LEU A 306 2.15 -15.85 -12.04
CA LEU A 306 1.18 -14.97 -12.68
C LEU A 306 1.17 -15.14 -14.21
N VAL A 307 2.32 -15.28 -14.86
CA VAL A 307 2.40 -15.56 -16.30
C VAL A 307 1.76 -16.91 -16.64
N GLU A 308 2.12 -17.96 -15.88
CA GLU A 308 1.67 -19.34 -16.18
C GLU A 308 0.17 -19.55 -15.94
N ASN A 309 -0.40 -18.92 -14.89
CA ASN A 309 -1.77 -19.22 -14.45
C ASN A 309 -2.77 -18.10 -14.73
N HIS A 310 -2.32 -16.85 -14.94
CA HIS A 310 -3.19 -15.68 -15.08
C HIS A 310 -3.00 -14.94 -16.42
N GLY A 311 -2.29 -15.55 -17.37
CA GLY A 311 -2.20 -15.11 -18.76
C GLY A 311 -1.55 -13.74 -18.93
N LEU A 312 -0.63 -13.34 -18.02
CA LEU A 312 0.11 -12.11 -18.18
C LEU A 312 1.17 -12.25 -19.27
N GLU A 313 1.35 -11.18 -20.04
CA GLU A 313 2.26 -11.15 -21.18
C GLU A 313 3.54 -10.36 -20.85
N ASP A 314 4.63 -10.72 -21.52
CA ASP A 314 5.88 -9.99 -21.49
C ASP A 314 5.78 -8.68 -22.29
N ARG A 315 5.79 -7.55 -21.62
CA ARG A 315 5.63 -6.22 -22.20
C ARG A 315 6.95 -5.52 -22.54
N ARG A 316 8.11 -6.18 -22.40
CA ARG A 316 9.42 -5.60 -22.71
C ARG A 316 9.62 -5.27 -24.20
N ASN A 317 8.77 -5.83 -25.07
CA ASN A 317 8.78 -5.51 -26.50
C ASN A 317 7.93 -4.28 -26.86
N GLU A 318 7.18 -3.71 -25.94
CA GLU A 318 6.41 -2.48 -26.10
C GLU A 318 7.34 -1.28 -25.87
N LEU A 319 7.69 -0.54 -26.92
CA LEU A 319 8.72 0.52 -26.87
C LEU A 319 8.44 1.58 -25.79
N GLU A 320 7.19 1.97 -25.61
CA GLU A 320 6.79 2.96 -24.61
C GLU A 320 7.03 2.42 -23.19
N ILE A 321 6.57 1.19 -22.92
CA ILE A 321 6.77 0.50 -21.63
C ILE A 321 8.25 0.28 -21.36
N ALA A 322 9.00 -0.23 -22.34
CA ALA A 322 10.43 -0.47 -22.21
C ALA A 322 11.17 0.82 -21.86
N THR A 323 10.85 1.94 -22.52
CA THR A 323 11.51 3.23 -22.24
C THR A 323 11.29 3.69 -20.81
N ILE A 324 10.07 3.56 -20.27
CA ILE A 324 9.73 3.94 -18.89
C ILE A 324 10.45 3.03 -17.89
N TYR A 325 10.34 1.72 -18.10
CA TYR A 325 10.88 0.75 -17.15
C TYR A 325 12.40 0.61 -17.19
N ASP A 326 13.05 0.87 -18.32
CA ASP A 326 14.52 0.90 -18.41
C ASP A 326 15.10 2.02 -17.53
N GLU A 327 14.47 3.20 -17.52
CA GLU A 327 14.89 4.29 -16.63
C GLU A 327 14.59 3.96 -15.15
N LYS A 328 13.42 3.39 -14.84
CA LYS A 328 13.09 2.95 -13.49
C LYS A 328 14.06 1.86 -12.99
N LEU A 329 14.40 0.89 -13.84
CA LEU A 329 15.38 -0.15 -13.51
C LEU A 329 16.77 0.43 -13.27
N ARG A 330 17.18 1.42 -14.04
CA ARG A 330 18.47 2.11 -13.84
C ARG A 330 18.52 2.75 -12.43
N LEU A 331 17.47 3.47 -12.04
CA LEU A 331 17.37 4.10 -10.72
C LEU A 331 17.29 3.05 -9.60
N TYR A 332 16.54 1.96 -9.83
CA TYR A 332 16.45 0.84 -8.91
C TYR A 332 17.81 0.18 -8.67
N ASP A 333 18.57 -0.07 -9.74
CA ASP A 333 19.92 -0.67 -9.64
C ASP A 333 20.93 0.27 -8.97
N GLU A 334 20.79 1.58 -9.14
CA GLU A 334 21.58 2.57 -8.41
C GLU A 334 21.28 2.56 -6.91
N ALA A 335 19.99 2.46 -6.54
CA ALA A 335 19.56 2.37 -5.15
C ALA A 335 19.94 1.01 -4.50
N ALA A 336 20.02 -0.07 -5.28
CA ALA A 336 20.37 -1.40 -4.82
C ALA A 336 21.86 -1.55 -4.43
N LYS A 337 22.75 -0.71 -4.96
CA LYS A 337 24.18 -0.65 -4.61
C LYS A 337 24.38 -0.13 -3.20
#